data_75de71bbb2ebdeb58c3f915cbf171f07
#
_entry.id   75de71bbb2ebdeb58c3f915cbf171f07
#
_cell.length_a   1.000
_cell.length_b   1.000
_cell.length_c   1.000
_cell.angle_alpha   90.00
_cell.angle_beta   90.00
_cell.angle_gamma   90.00
#
_symmetry.space_group_name_H-M   'P 1'
#
loop_
_entity.id
_entity.type
_entity.pdbx_description
1 polymer ?
#
loop_
_entity_poly.entity_id
_entity_poly.type
_entity_poly.pdbx_seq_one_letter_code
_entity_poly.pdbx_strand_id
1 'polypeptide(L)'
;TVGIIPRVVGSAYAVLIAEQLFVSGCKLLISVTSAGIIKQSSFNKKFALITEAIRDEGTSYHYLPKNEPSELCRKLLKKLKNNDNLWSEVKSWTTDAPYRETMSAIDMMKQDNVICVEMEASALYAFAKAKNKEVVCFAHLTNTMAQKEGDFEKGEDYGSPEIIQLIEEVIKKLK
;
A
#
# COMPACT_ATOMS: atom_id res chain seq x y z
N THR A 1 -19.91 -2.13 -10.92
CA THR A 1 -19.55 -0.70 -10.91
C THR A 1 -18.28 -0.53 -10.11
N VAL A 2 -17.34 0.24 -10.63
CA VAL A 2 -16.11 0.65 -9.97
C VAL A 2 -16.15 2.16 -9.83
N GLY A 3 -15.88 2.69 -8.63
CA GLY A 3 -15.67 4.11 -8.37
C GLY A 3 -14.18 4.38 -8.17
N ILE A 4 -13.71 5.54 -8.57
CA ILE A 4 -12.33 5.99 -8.39
C ILE A 4 -12.32 7.28 -7.60
N ILE A 5 -11.53 7.33 -6.53
CA ILE A 5 -11.30 8.54 -5.74
C ILE A 5 -9.80 8.88 -5.83
N PRO A 6 -9.43 9.94 -6.53
CA PRO A 6 -8.03 10.30 -6.71
C PRO A 6 -7.51 11.13 -5.54
N ARG A 7 -6.17 11.20 -5.41
CA ARG A 7 -5.44 12.12 -4.53
C ARG A 7 -5.75 11.96 -3.05
N VAL A 8 -6.00 10.74 -2.62
CA VAL A 8 -6.09 10.40 -1.20
C VAL A 8 -4.67 10.16 -0.69
N VAL A 9 -4.17 11.04 0.15
CA VAL A 9 -2.80 10.97 0.69
C VAL A 9 -2.84 11.01 2.21
N GLY A 10 -2.14 10.07 2.82
CA GLY A 10 -1.97 9.93 4.26
C GLY A 10 -3.05 9.11 4.94
N SER A 11 -2.62 8.43 5.99
CA SER A 11 -3.38 7.43 6.75
C SER A 11 -4.74 7.93 7.24
N ALA A 12 -4.78 9.13 7.84
CA ALA A 12 -6.02 9.67 8.40
C ALA A 12 -7.07 9.93 7.33
N TYR A 13 -6.66 10.51 6.19
CA TYR A 13 -7.60 10.81 5.10
C TYR A 13 -8.03 9.53 4.38
N ALA A 14 -7.12 8.59 4.15
CA ALA A 14 -7.45 7.31 3.52
C ALA A 14 -8.50 6.53 4.31
N VAL A 15 -8.36 6.48 5.63
CA VAL A 15 -9.33 5.79 6.49
C VAL A 15 -10.66 6.54 6.58
N LEU A 16 -10.65 7.89 6.63
CA LEU A 16 -11.89 8.68 6.55
C LEU A 16 -12.70 8.35 5.30
N ILE A 17 -12.06 8.28 4.15
CA ILE A 17 -12.69 7.88 2.88
C ILE A 17 -13.15 6.42 2.93
N ALA A 18 -12.35 5.51 3.46
CA ALA A 18 -12.72 4.10 3.59
C ALA A 18 -13.98 3.92 4.43
N GLU A 19 -14.09 4.57 5.59
CA GLU A 19 -15.30 4.55 6.43
C GLU A 19 -16.55 4.97 5.64
N GLN A 20 -16.47 6.09 4.91
CA GLN A 20 -17.58 6.61 4.12
C GLN A 20 -17.97 5.68 2.97
N LEU A 21 -16.99 5.13 2.26
CA LEU A 21 -17.23 4.20 1.15
C LEU A 21 -17.92 2.92 1.63
N PHE A 22 -17.46 2.32 2.73
CA PHE A 22 -18.07 1.09 3.22
C PHE A 22 -19.46 1.30 3.80
N VAL A 23 -19.75 2.45 4.40
CA VAL A 23 -21.12 2.84 4.80
C VAL A 23 -22.00 3.03 3.57
N SER A 24 -21.45 3.54 2.48
CA SER A 24 -22.17 3.73 1.19
C SER A 24 -22.30 2.44 0.37
N GLY A 25 -21.89 1.29 0.92
CA GLY A 25 -22.10 -0.02 0.28
C GLY A 25 -20.91 -0.58 -0.51
N CYS A 26 -19.73 0.03 -0.41
CA CYS A 26 -18.48 -0.53 -0.95
C CYS A 26 -18.26 -1.95 -0.41
N LYS A 27 -17.86 -2.88 -1.29
CA LYS A 27 -17.59 -4.28 -0.91
C LYS A 27 -16.09 -4.57 -0.85
N LEU A 28 -15.29 -3.91 -1.67
CA LEU A 28 -13.85 -4.05 -1.76
C LEU A 28 -13.24 -2.68 -2.02
N LEU A 29 -12.23 -2.31 -1.24
CA LEU A 29 -11.41 -1.13 -1.47
C LEU A 29 -10.03 -1.59 -1.97
N ILE A 30 -9.61 -1.04 -3.10
CA ILE A 30 -8.25 -1.22 -3.63
C ILE A 30 -7.55 0.13 -3.54
N SER A 31 -6.50 0.20 -2.74
CA SER A 31 -5.60 1.36 -2.67
C SER A 31 -4.40 1.12 -3.56
N VAL A 32 -4.06 2.10 -4.38
CA VAL A 32 -2.81 2.09 -5.17
C VAL A 32 -2.11 3.41 -4.91
N THR A 33 -0.99 3.34 -4.20
CA THR A 33 -0.21 4.52 -3.79
C THR A 33 1.16 4.54 -4.44
N SER A 34 1.73 5.72 -4.69
CA SER A 34 3.15 5.84 -5.02
C SER A 34 3.98 5.52 -3.79
N ALA A 35 5.09 4.81 -3.97
CA ALA A 35 5.96 4.43 -2.87
C ALA A 35 7.44 4.58 -3.21
N GLY A 36 8.21 5.03 -2.22
CA GLY A 36 9.66 5.07 -2.29
C GLY A 36 10.28 3.69 -2.04
N ILE A 37 11.28 3.31 -2.85
CA ILE A 37 11.99 2.04 -2.70
C ILE A 37 13.08 2.19 -1.62
N ILE A 38 12.95 1.45 -0.53
CA ILE A 38 13.93 1.39 0.56
C ILE A 38 15.04 0.38 0.25
N LYS A 39 14.65 -0.81 -0.20
CA LYS A 39 15.56 -1.91 -0.50
C LYS A 39 15.33 -2.38 -1.91
N GLN A 40 16.36 -2.25 -2.75
CA GLN A 40 16.32 -2.81 -4.10
C GLN A 40 16.23 -4.33 -3.99
N SER A 41 15.11 -4.87 -4.42
CA SER A 41 14.88 -6.31 -4.43
C SER A 41 15.17 -6.86 -5.83
N SER A 42 15.36 -8.17 -5.91
CA SER A 42 15.63 -8.88 -7.17
C SER A 42 14.45 -8.90 -8.15
N PHE A 43 13.30 -8.35 -7.76
CA PHE A 43 12.13 -8.31 -8.64
C PHE A 43 12.04 -6.98 -9.40
N ASN A 44 11.96 -7.10 -10.70
CA ASN A 44 11.82 -5.96 -11.61
C ASN A 44 10.32 -5.72 -11.93
N LYS A 45 9.53 -5.41 -10.90
CA LYS A 45 8.08 -5.17 -11.02
C LYS A 45 7.75 -3.74 -10.66
N LYS A 46 6.86 -3.11 -11.44
CA LYS A 46 6.35 -1.76 -11.16
C LYS A 46 5.42 -1.73 -9.95
N PHE A 47 4.70 -2.83 -9.69
CA PHE A 47 3.73 -2.92 -8.61
C PHE A 47 4.14 -3.94 -7.56
N ALA A 48 3.83 -3.61 -6.32
CA ALA A 48 4.01 -4.47 -5.17
C ALA A 48 2.69 -4.60 -4.39
N LEU A 49 2.27 -5.83 -4.11
CA LEU A 49 1.19 -6.11 -3.18
C LEU A 49 1.73 -5.99 -1.76
N ILE A 50 1.23 -5.05 -1.00
CA ILE A 50 1.61 -4.88 0.41
C ILE A 50 0.91 -5.96 1.22
N THR A 51 1.68 -6.90 1.77
CA THR A 51 1.15 -7.99 2.59
C THR A 51 1.21 -7.68 4.08
N GLU A 52 2.17 -6.86 4.50
CA GLU A 52 2.35 -6.36 5.86
C GLU A 52 2.84 -4.91 5.80
N ALA A 53 2.40 -4.08 6.73
CA ALA A 53 2.81 -2.68 6.82
C ALA A 53 3.26 -2.34 8.25
N ILE A 54 4.49 -1.81 8.40
CA ILE A 54 4.98 -1.26 9.66
C ILE A 54 4.18 -0.01 9.98
N ARG A 55 3.71 0.07 11.22
CA ARG A 55 2.83 1.12 11.73
C ARG A 55 3.67 2.26 12.34
N ASP A 56 4.01 3.26 11.52
CA ASP A 56 4.71 4.48 11.95
C ASP A 56 3.85 5.71 11.61
N GLU A 57 2.56 5.62 11.97
CA GLU A 57 1.53 6.62 11.79
C GLU A 57 0.52 6.56 12.95
N GLY A 58 -0.31 7.57 13.12
CA GLY A 58 -1.20 7.69 14.27
C GLY A 58 -2.53 6.95 14.14
N THR A 59 -3.06 6.82 12.94
CA THR A 59 -4.45 6.40 12.68
C THR A 59 -4.71 4.94 13.03
N SER A 60 -3.81 4.04 12.67
CA SER A 60 -3.97 2.60 12.88
C SER A 60 -4.14 2.23 14.35
N TYR A 61 -3.58 3.01 15.27
CA TYR A 61 -3.68 2.77 16.71
C TYR A 61 -5.07 3.02 17.30
N HIS A 62 -5.95 3.70 16.56
CA HIS A 62 -7.37 3.83 16.90
C HIS A 62 -8.20 2.61 16.50
N TYR A 63 -7.66 1.74 15.65
CA TYR A 63 -8.34 0.55 15.14
C TYR A 63 -7.79 -0.75 15.72
N LEU A 64 -6.48 -0.84 15.95
CA LEU A 64 -5.82 -2.04 16.48
C LEU A 64 -4.89 -1.71 17.65
N PRO A 65 -4.75 -2.60 18.64
CA PRO A 65 -3.73 -2.50 19.69
C PRO A 65 -2.31 -2.37 19.10
N LYS A 66 -1.38 -1.79 19.88
CA LYS A 66 0.00 -1.54 19.40
C LYS A 66 0.77 -2.81 19.01
N ASN A 67 0.49 -3.90 19.66
CA ASN A 67 1.15 -5.20 19.46
C ASN A 67 0.54 -6.05 18.34
N GLU A 68 -0.54 -5.58 17.70
CA GLU A 68 -1.14 -6.30 16.57
C GLU A 68 -0.55 -5.83 15.25
N PRO A 69 -0.18 -6.78 14.34
CA PRO A 69 0.31 -6.43 13.02
C PRO A 69 -0.80 -5.87 12.13
N SER A 70 -0.41 -4.96 11.25
CA SER A 70 -1.26 -4.44 10.19
C SER A 70 -0.93 -5.18 8.89
N GLU A 71 -1.82 -6.07 8.46
CA GLU A 71 -1.56 -7.01 7.37
C GLU A 71 -2.78 -7.25 6.50
N LEU A 72 -2.53 -7.63 5.25
CA LEU A 72 -3.55 -8.08 4.31
C LEU A 72 -4.23 -9.34 4.85
N CYS A 73 -5.56 -9.37 4.85
CA CYS A 73 -6.28 -10.54 5.35
C CYS A 73 -5.96 -11.80 4.53
N ARG A 74 -5.81 -12.94 5.21
CA ARG A 74 -5.38 -14.22 4.63
C ARG A 74 -6.27 -14.70 3.48
N LYS A 75 -7.57 -14.38 3.53
CA LYS A 75 -8.53 -14.75 2.48
C LYS A 75 -8.19 -14.09 1.16
N LEU A 76 -7.94 -12.77 1.17
CA LEU A 76 -7.56 -12.00 -0.02
C LEU A 76 -6.17 -12.39 -0.50
N LEU A 77 -5.21 -12.53 0.41
CA LEU A 77 -3.86 -12.96 0.08
C LEU A 77 -3.84 -14.29 -0.68
N LYS A 78 -4.62 -15.30 -0.23
CA LYS A 78 -4.71 -16.60 -0.92
C LYS A 78 -5.23 -16.47 -2.35
N LYS A 79 -6.21 -15.60 -2.60
CA LYS A 79 -6.75 -15.36 -3.94
C LYS A 79 -5.75 -14.63 -4.87
N LEU A 80 -4.91 -13.77 -4.30
CA LEU A 80 -3.96 -12.93 -5.04
C LEU A 80 -2.59 -13.58 -5.27
N LYS A 81 -2.27 -14.70 -4.61
CA LYS A 81 -0.96 -15.38 -4.69
C LYS A 81 -0.55 -15.76 -6.11
N ASN A 82 -1.45 -16.25 -6.93
CA ASN A 82 -1.18 -16.63 -8.32
C ASN A 82 -1.37 -15.41 -9.22
N ASN A 83 -0.37 -14.58 -9.33
CA ASN A 83 -0.46 -13.28 -9.99
C ASN A 83 0.20 -13.21 -11.37
N ASP A 84 0.62 -14.34 -11.95
CA ASP A 84 1.30 -14.40 -13.25
C ASP A 84 2.47 -13.40 -13.35
N ASN A 85 3.15 -13.18 -12.25
CA ASN A 85 4.22 -12.19 -12.10
C ASN A 85 3.81 -10.72 -12.33
N LEU A 86 2.56 -10.34 -12.15
CA LEU A 86 2.11 -8.95 -12.29
C LEU A 86 2.62 -8.04 -11.17
N TRP A 87 2.73 -8.56 -9.95
CA TRP A 87 3.25 -7.84 -8.79
C TRP A 87 4.14 -8.74 -7.92
N SER A 88 4.87 -8.12 -7.01
CA SER A 88 5.60 -8.81 -5.95
C SER A 88 4.91 -8.62 -4.61
N GLU A 89 4.98 -9.62 -3.72
CA GLU A 89 4.52 -9.49 -2.34
C GLU A 89 5.62 -8.80 -1.53
N VAL A 90 5.26 -7.75 -0.77
CA VAL A 90 6.23 -6.96 -0.02
C VAL A 90 5.72 -6.58 1.36
N LYS A 91 6.67 -6.24 2.24
CA LYS A 91 6.47 -5.51 3.47
C LYS A 91 6.73 -4.03 3.22
N SER A 92 5.82 -3.14 3.65
CA SER A 92 5.98 -1.68 3.57
C SER A 92 6.24 -1.06 4.93
N TRP A 93 6.69 0.18 4.91
CA TRP A 93 6.70 1.09 6.03
C TRP A 93 5.68 2.20 5.76
N THR A 94 4.66 2.32 6.59
CA THR A 94 3.68 3.41 6.50
C THR A 94 4.07 4.49 7.49
N THR A 95 4.37 5.71 7.00
CA THR A 95 4.73 6.85 7.84
C THR A 95 3.85 8.07 7.55
N ASP A 96 3.52 8.85 8.60
CA ASP A 96 2.87 10.16 8.47
C ASP A 96 3.88 11.31 8.23
N ALA A 97 5.19 11.01 8.29
CA ALA A 97 6.23 12.03 8.32
C ALA A 97 7.31 11.79 7.24
N PRO A 98 7.00 11.92 5.92
CA PRO A 98 7.93 11.60 4.84
C PRO A 98 9.24 12.41 4.91
N TYR A 99 9.21 13.63 5.41
CA TYR A 99 10.43 14.43 5.60
C TYR A 99 11.28 14.01 6.82
N ARG A 100 10.84 12.98 7.55
CA ARG A 100 11.59 12.38 8.69
C ARG A 100 12.12 10.99 8.38
N GLU A 101 12.10 10.57 7.14
CA GLU A 101 12.71 9.33 6.65
C GLU A 101 14.25 9.46 6.67
N THR A 102 14.82 9.46 7.89
CA THR A 102 16.25 9.61 8.09
C THR A 102 17.02 8.36 7.64
N MET A 103 18.30 8.52 7.34
CA MET A 103 19.16 7.37 6.96
C MET A 103 19.13 6.25 8.00
N SER A 104 19.14 6.60 9.29
CA SER A 104 19.05 5.62 10.38
C SER A 104 17.72 4.87 10.40
N ALA A 105 16.61 5.55 10.14
CA ALA A 105 15.30 4.91 10.03
C ALA A 105 15.24 3.99 8.80
N ILE A 106 15.73 4.45 7.66
CA ILE A 106 15.82 3.66 6.42
C ILE A 106 16.66 2.39 6.65
N ASP A 107 17.79 2.49 7.33
CA ASP A 107 18.66 1.34 7.59
C ASP A 107 18.01 0.32 8.56
N MET A 108 17.26 0.78 9.54
CA MET A 108 16.41 -0.10 10.37
C MET A 108 15.37 -0.83 9.53
N MET A 109 14.66 -0.13 8.66
CA MET A 109 13.66 -0.72 7.77
C MET A 109 14.27 -1.73 6.81
N LYS A 110 15.48 -1.49 6.29
CA LYS A 110 16.21 -2.47 5.47
C LYS A 110 16.52 -3.76 6.20
N GLN A 111 16.90 -3.66 7.50
CA GLN A 111 17.16 -4.84 8.35
C GLN A 111 15.89 -5.66 8.57
N ASP A 112 14.74 -5.01 8.69
CA ASP A 112 13.41 -5.64 8.83
C ASP A 112 12.82 -6.14 7.51
N ASN A 113 13.62 -6.14 6.42
CA ASN A 113 13.20 -6.53 5.07
C ASN A 113 12.03 -5.73 4.51
N VAL A 114 11.90 -4.48 4.92
CA VAL A 114 10.96 -3.54 4.31
C VAL A 114 11.46 -3.16 2.92
N ILE A 115 10.58 -3.19 1.95
CA ILE A 115 10.91 -2.95 0.54
C ILE A 115 10.59 -1.52 0.13
N CYS A 116 9.49 -0.96 0.62
CA CYS A 116 9.05 0.38 0.23
C CYS A 116 8.43 1.15 1.40
N VAL A 117 8.33 2.46 1.24
CA VAL A 117 7.67 3.37 2.16
C VAL A 117 6.51 4.08 1.45
N GLU A 118 5.40 4.21 2.16
CA GLU A 118 4.17 4.86 1.71
C GLU A 118 3.43 5.45 2.94
N MET A 119 2.22 5.96 2.78
CA MET A 119 1.55 6.74 3.81
C MET A 119 0.16 6.22 4.23
N GLU A 120 -0.32 5.06 3.76
CA GLU A 120 -1.71 4.64 3.91
C GLU A 120 -1.93 3.20 4.40
N ALA A 121 -1.10 2.25 3.98
CA ALA A 121 -1.41 0.82 4.04
C ALA A 121 -1.64 0.30 5.46
N SER A 122 -0.84 0.71 6.43
CA SER A 122 -0.99 0.22 7.81
C SER A 122 -2.33 0.62 8.41
N ALA A 123 -2.76 1.86 8.20
CA ALA A 123 -4.03 2.35 8.72
C ALA A 123 -5.22 1.70 8.01
N LEU A 124 -5.14 1.52 6.70
CA LEU A 124 -6.18 0.86 5.92
C LEU A 124 -6.35 -0.61 6.31
N TYR A 125 -5.27 -1.35 6.54
CA TYR A 125 -5.35 -2.74 7.01
C TYR A 125 -5.83 -2.83 8.47
N ALA A 126 -5.40 -1.91 9.33
CA ALA A 126 -5.91 -1.84 10.70
C ALA A 126 -7.43 -1.59 10.72
N PHE A 127 -7.90 -0.63 9.95
CA PHE A 127 -9.33 -0.37 9.73
C PHE A 127 -10.04 -1.62 9.20
N ALA A 128 -9.50 -2.25 8.14
CA ALA A 128 -10.10 -3.42 7.51
C ALA A 128 -10.30 -4.57 8.50
N LYS A 129 -9.29 -4.85 9.33
CA LYS A 129 -9.35 -5.89 10.36
C LYS A 129 -10.37 -5.54 11.43
N ALA A 130 -10.33 -4.32 11.98
CA ALA A 130 -11.24 -3.88 13.05
C ALA A 130 -12.71 -3.86 12.61
N LYS A 131 -12.99 -3.51 11.37
CA LYS A 131 -14.35 -3.38 10.82
C LYS A 131 -14.79 -4.58 9.98
N ASN A 132 -13.96 -5.62 9.87
CA ASN A 132 -14.21 -6.79 9.03
C ASN A 132 -14.56 -6.40 7.58
N LYS A 133 -13.69 -5.59 6.97
CA LYS A 133 -13.82 -5.12 5.59
C LYS A 133 -12.76 -5.69 4.68
N GLU A 134 -13.03 -5.75 3.38
CA GLU A 134 -12.08 -6.23 2.37
C GLU A 134 -11.30 -5.02 1.80
N VAL A 135 -10.02 -4.93 2.12
CA VAL A 135 -9.10 -3.90 1.63
C VAL A 135 -7.84 -4.56 1.10
N VAL A 136 -7.35 -4.08 -0.04
CA VAL A 136 -6.09 -4.50 -0.66
C VAL A 136 -5.27 -3.25 -0.97
N CYS A 137 -4.00 -3.24 -0.57
CA CYS A 137 -3.09 -2.12 -0.83
C CYS A 137 -1.97 -2.56 -1.77
N PHE A 138 -1.76 -1.77 -2.82
CA PHE A 138 -0.65 -1.88 -3.75
C PHE A 138 0.23 -0.65 -3.69
N ALA A 139 1.53 -0.86 -3.80
CA ALA A 139 2.50 0.19 -4.04
C ALA A 139 2.89 0.23 -5.53
N HIS A 140 2.83 1.42 -6.14
CA HIS A 140 3.50 1.71 -7.40
C HIS A 140 4.90 2.22 -7.05
N LEU A 141 5.92 1.45 -7.36
CA LEU A 141 7.30 1.74 -7.03
C LEU A 141 7.85 2.79 -7.98
N THR A 142 7.93 4.04 -7.56
CA THR A 142 8.17 5.19 -8.44
C THR A 142 9.53 5.86 -8.30
N ASN A 143 10.25 5.64 -7.19
CA ASN A 143 11.54 6.30 -6.94
C ASN A 143 12.42 5.50 -5.98
N THR A 144 13.72 5.67 -6.08
CA THR A 144 14.72 5.03 -5.21
C THR A 144 15.16 5.93 -4.05
N MET A 145 14.23 6.54 -3.32
CA MET A 145 14.48 7.31 -2.09
C MET A 145 15.71 8.25 -2.19
N ALA A 146 15.65 9.24 -3.08
CA ALA A 146 16.65 10.31 -3.22
C ALA A 146 18.11 9.87 -3.48
N GLN A 147 18.35 8.65 -3.94
CA GLN A 147 19.70 8.20 -4.31
C GLN A 147 20.19 8.81 -5.64
N LYS A 148 19.29 9.44 -6.41
CA LYS A 148 19.61 10.22 -7.61
C LYS A 148 18.68 11.40 -7.74
N GLU A 149 19.23 12.57 -8.08
CA GLU A 149 18.46 13.77 -8.39
C GLU A 149 17.62 13.52 -9.66
N GLY A 150 16.31 13.72 -9.61
CA GLY A 150 15.40 13.50 -10.73
C GLY A 150 14.81 12.09 -10.88
N ASP A 151 15.01 11.19 -9.93
CA ASP A 151 14.59 9.78 -9.97
C ASP A 151 13.10 9.55 -9.56
N PHE A 152 12.20 10.40 -10.07
CA PHE A 152 10.77 10.28 -9.80
C PHE A 152 10.01 9.91 -11.07
N GLU A 153 10.10 8.65 -11.49
CA GLU A 153 9.40 8.13 -12.66
C GLU A 153 8.04 7.54 -12.29
N LYS A 154 6.98 8.22 -12.66
CA LYS A 154 5.61 7.68 -12.57
C LYS A 154 5.14 6.97 -13.84
N GLY A 155 5.92 6.99 -14.91
CA GLY A 155 5.51 6.52 -16.22
C GLY A 155 4.62 7.50 -16.98
N GLU A 156 4.15 7.11 -18.15
CA GLU A 156 3.25 7.89 -18.99
C GLU A 156 1.94 8.15 -18.26
N ASP A 157 1.42 9.36 -18.33
CA ASP A 157 0.20 9.81 -17.62
C ASP A 157 0.19 9.42 -16.12
N TYR A 158 1.35 9.56 -15.46
CA TYR A 158 1.54 9.19 -14.04
C TYR A 158 1.29 7.70 -13.74
N GLY A 159 1.46 6.82 -14.73
CA GLY A 159 1.21 5.39 -14.61
C GLY A 159 -0.26 5.00 -14.61
N SER A 160 -1.16 5.90 -15.03
CA SER A 160 -2.60 5.65 -15.00
C SER A 160 -3.05 4.43 -15.80
N PRO A 161 -2.55 4.17 -17.03
CA PRO A 161 -2.92 2.98 -17.80
C PRO A 161 -2.56 1.68 -17.07
N GLU A 162 -1.35 1.59 -16.54
CA GLU A 162 -0.89 0.40 -15.81
C GLU A 162 -1.65 0.18 -14.50
N ILE A 163 -2.02 1.25 -13.81
CA ILE A 163 -2.84 1.18 -12.58
C ILE A 163 -4.23 0.64 -12.92
N ILE A 164 -4.86 1.09 -14.00
CA ILE A 164 -6.17 0.57 -14.43
C ILE A 164 -6.08 -0.91 -14.77
N GLN A 165 -5.05 -1.33 -15.49
CA GLN A 165 -4.81 -2.74 -15.81
C GLN A 165 -4.61 -3.58 -14.54
N LEU A 166 -3.83 -3.10 -13.58
CA LEU A 166 -3.65 -3.74 -12.28
C LEU A 166 -5.00 -3.94 -11.58
N ILE A 167 -5.82 -2.89 -11.50
CA ILE A 167 -7.13 -2.93 -10.85
C ILE A 167 -8.04 -3.96 -11.52
N GLU A 168 -8.08 -4.01 -12.85
CA GLU A 168 -8.86 -5.00 -13.60
C GLU A 168 -8.45 -6.43 -13.27
N GLU A 169 -7.15 -6.72 -13.25
CA GLU A 169 -6.63 -8.04 -12.91
C GLU A 169 -6.93 -8.43 -11.45
N VAL A 170 -6.80 -7.50 -10.52
CA VAL A 170 -7.16 -7.72 -9.11
C VAL A 170 -8.66 -8.04 -8.98
N ILE A 171 -9.52 -7.30 -9.66
CA ILE A 171 -10.98 -7.55 -9.63
C ILE A 171 -11.33 -8.92 -10.22
N LYS A 172 -10.68 -9.33 -11.31
CA LYS A 172 -10.88 -10.67 -11.92
C LYS A 172 -10.53 -11.79 -10.93
N LYS A 173 -9.42 -11.66 -10.20
CA LYS A 173 -8.96 -12.66 -9.22
C LYS A 173 -9.80 -12.70 -7.94
N LEU A 174 -10.44 -11.60 -7.56
CA LEU A 174 -11.21 -11.50 -6.32
C LEU A 174 -12.71 -11.83 -6.50
N LYS A 175 -13.21 -11.84 -7.72
CA LYS A 175 -14.56 -12.35 -8.03
C LYS A 175 -14.62 -13.88 -7.86
#